data_bb82dd2a9437c4e1f5ad35a518c0546c
#
_entry.id   bb82dd2a9437c4e1f5ad35a518c0546c
#
_cell.length_a   1.000
_cell.length_b   1.000
_cell.length_c   1.000
_cell.angle_alpha   90.00
_cell.angle_beta   90.00
_cell.angle_gamma   90.00
#
_symmetry.space_group_name_H-M   'P 1'
#
loop_
_entity.id
_entity.type
_entity.pdbx_description
1 polymer ?
#
loop_
_entity_poly.entity_id
_entity_poly.type
_entity_poly.pdbx_seq_one_letter_code
_entity_poly.pdbx_strand_id
1 'polypeptide(L)'
;MLQVAVLEDEQESRVQIKRCLERYQAENHAEWDMDYFSSGAELLFSGASGYDMLLMDIEMPQMSGMEVARRVRREDQDVAIVFITNMANYALQGYEVEAMDFIVKPYTYEVFQFRMDRV
;
A
#
# COMPACT_ATOMS: atom_id res chain seq x y z
N MET A 1 1.18 -7.00 16.47
CA MET A 1 0.72 -7.44 15.12
C MET A 1 0.47 -6.22 14.26
N LEU A 2 1.13 -6.14 13.13
CA LEU A 2 0.98 -5.01 12.21
C LEU A 2 -0.32 -5.14 11.42
N GLN A 3 -1.10 -4.08 11.37
CA GLN A 3 -2.35 -4.03 10.61
C GLN A 3 -2.07 -3.37 9.27
N VAL A 4 -2.29 -4.11 8.19
CA VAL A 4 -1.96 -3.68 6.82
C VAL A 4 -3.20 -3.67 5.94
N ALA A 5 -3.44 -2.57 5.24
CA ALA A 5 -4.47 -2.50 4.22
C ALA A 5 -3.81 -2.47 2.85
N VAL A 6 -4.31 -3.30 1.94
CA VAL A 6 -3.84 -3.36 0.56
C VAL A 6 -4.95 -2.86 -0.34
N LEU A 7 -4.67 -1.82 -1.11
CA LEU A 7 -5.63 -1.22 -2.04
C LEU A 7 -5.14 -1.40 -3.46
N GLU A 8 -5.78 -2.29 -4.20
CA GLU A 8 -5.42 -2.63 -5.56
C GLU A 8 -6.65 -3.16 -6.29
N ASP A 9 -7.00 -2.56 -7.42
CA ASP A 9 -8.19 -2.95 -8.16
C ASP A 9 -7.97 -4.12 -9.13
N GLU A 10 -6.73 -4.36 -9.56
CA GLU A 10 -6.41 -5.47 -10.47
C GLU A 10 -6.16 -6.75 -9.71
N GLN A 11 -6.87 -7.81 -10.10
CA GLN A 11 -6.76 -9.09 -9.41
C GLN A 11 -5.36 -9.68 -9.48
N GLU A 12 -4.70 -9.62 -10.63
CA GLU A 12 -3.35 -10.16 -10.77
C GLU A 12 -2.35 -9.44 -9.88
N SER A 13 -2.46 -8.13 -9.79
CA SER A 13 -1.60 -7.33 -8.91
C SER A 13 -1.86 -7.65 -7.44
N ARG A 14 -3.12 -7.84 -7.06
CA ARG A 14 -3.45 -8.23 -5.69
C ARG A 14 -2.84 -9.58 -5.33
N VAL A 15 -2.90 -10.53 -6.24
CA VAL A 15 -2.34 -11.86 -6.02
C VAL A 15 -0.83 -11.77 -5.84
N GLN A 16 -0.16 -10.96 -6.65
CA GLN A 16 1.29 -10.78 -6.54
C GLN A 16 1.66 -10.14 -5.19
N ILE A 17 0.96 -9.09 -4.80
CA ILE A 17 1.21 -8.43 -3.52
C ILE A 17 0.99 -9.42 -2.37
N LYS A 18 -0.09 -10.17 -2.43
CA LYS A 18 -0.40 -11.17 -1.40
C LYS A 18 0.70 -12.21 -1.27
N ARG A 19 1.19 -12.73 -2.39
CA ARG A 19 2.29 -13.70 -2.39
C ARG A 19 3.57 -13.12 -1.79
N CYS A 20 3.89 -11.87 -2.14
CA CYS A 20 5.05 -11.20 -1.59
C CYS A 20 4.91 -10.99 -0.09
N LEU A 21 3.74 -10.58 0.38
CA LEU A 21 3.49 -10.37 1.80
C LEU A 21 3.55 -11.68 2.58
N GLU A 22 2.98 -12.76 2.04
CA GLU A 22 3.01 -14.07 2.68
C GLU A 22 4.45 -14.59 2.80
N ARG A 23 5.23 -14.44 1.73
CA ARG A 23 6.63 -14.86 1.73
C ARG A 23 7.44 -14.03 2.73
N TYR A 24 7.23 -12.73 2.74
CA TYR A 24 7.95 -11.83 3.65
C TYR A 24 7.67 -12.19 5.11
N GLN A 25 6.42 -12.45 5.45
CA GLN A 25 6.05 -12.85 6.80
C GLN A 25 6.69 -14.16 7.21
N ALA A 26 6.69 -15.13 6.29
CA ALA A 26 7.29 -16.45 6.57
C ALA A 26 8.79 -16.34 6.80
N GLU A 27 9.49 -15.56 5.98
CA GLU A 27 10.94 -15.41 6.06
C GLU A 27 11.40 -14.61 7.28
N ASN A 28 10.56 -13.70 7.75
CA ASN A 28 10.89 -12.80 8.85
C ASN A 28 10.18 -13.15 10.16
N HIS A 29 9.46 -14.25 10.19
CA HIS A 29 8.67 -14.67 11.35
C HIS A 29 7.72 -13.56 11.83
N ALA A 30 7.18 -12.80 10.88
CA ALA A 30 6.27 -11.69 11.18
C ALA A 30 4.82 -12.17 11.13
N GLU A 31 4.01 -11.64 12.03
CA GLU A 31 2.57 -11.91 12.03
C GLU A 31 1.85 -10.60 11.73
N TRP A 32 1.53 -10.38 10.45
CA TRP A 32 0.80 -9.20 9.99
C TRP A 32 -0.62 -9.59 9.67
N ASP A 33 -1.54 -8.69 9.97
CA ASP A 33 -2.95 -8.86 9.66
C ASP A 33 -3.30 -7.97 8.47
N MET A 34 -3.80 -8.56 7.40
CA MET A 34 -4.00 -7.85 6.14
C MET A 34 -5.43 -7.86 5.68
N ASP A 35 -5.92 -6.68 5.28
CA ASP A 35 -7.21 -6.51 4.65
C ASP A 35 -7.00 -6.02 3.23
N TYR A 36 -7.77 -6.56 2.28
CA TYR A 36 -7.64 -6.24 0.86
C TYR A 36 -8.87 -5.48 0.39
N PHE A 37 -8.62 -4.37 -0.30
CA PHE A 37 -9.69 -3.53 -0.84
C PHE A 37 -9.49 -3.35 -2.34
N SER A 38 -10.58 -3.31 -3.11
CA SER A 38 -10.52 -3.15 -4.55
C SER A 38 -10.84 -1.72 -5.00
N SER A 39 -11.25 -0.86 -4.09
CA SER A 39 -11.52 0.54 -4.42
C SER A 39 -11.18 1.46 -3.25
N GLY A 40 -10.88 2.71 -3.58
CA GLY A 40 -10.62 3.73 -2.55
C GLY A 40 -11.83 3.98 -1.67
N ALA A 41 -13.02 3.93 -2.25
CA ALA A 41 -14.26 4.13 -1.51
C ALA A 41 -14.45 3.04 -0.44
N GLU A 42 -14.16 1.79 -0.79
CA GLU A 42 -14.22 0.69 0.17
C GLU A 42 -13.31 0.92 1.37
N LEU A 43 -12.07 1.30 1.10
CA LEU A 43 -11.10 1.55 2.17
C LEU A 43 -11.55 2.70 3.06
N LEU A 44 -11.96 3.82 2.47
CA LEU A 44 -12.37 4.99 3.25
C LEU A 44 -13.66 4.73 4.03
N PHE A 45 -14.58 3.96 3.45
CA PHE A 45 -15.84 3.62 4.12
C PHE A 45 -15.60 2.71 5.32
N SER A 46 -14.62 1.81 5.25
CA SER A 46 -14.30 0.90 6.35
C SER A 46 -13.67 1.62 7.55
N GLY A 47 -13.31 2.89 7.37
CA GLY A 47 -12.57 3.62 8.36
C GLY A 47 -11.08 3.27 8.30
N ALA A 48 -10.31 4.08 7.59
CA ALA A 48 -8.89 3.81 7.36
C ALA A 48 -8.03 3.95 8.63
N SER A 49 -8.62 4.32 9.73
CA SER A 49 -7.92 4.40 11.01
C SER A 49 -7.68 3.01 11.58
N GLY A 50 -6.56 2.84 12.26
CA GLY A 50 -6.23 1.55 12.87
C GLY A 50 -5.27 0.71 12.04
N TYR A 51 -4.93 1.14 10.83
CA TYR A 51 -3.89 0.47 10.05
C TYR A 51 -2.54 1.09 10.35
N ASP A 52 -1.54 0.23 10.36
CA ASP A 52 -0.15 0.67 10.55
C ASP A 52 0.51 0.97 9.22
N MET A 53 0.04 0.33 8.15
CA MET A 53 0.59 0.51 6.82
C MET A 53 -0.50 0.37 5.77
N LEU A 54 -0.41 1.22 4.73
CA LEU A 54 -1.25 1.12 3.54
C LEU A 54 -0.34 0.85 2.34
N LEU A 55 -0.64 -0.24 1.62
CA LEU A 55 -0.01 -0.54 0.32
C LEU A 55 -1.03 -0.23 -0.75
N MET A 56 -0.76 0.74 -1.61
CA MET A 56 -1.77 1.25 -2.54
C MET A 56 -1.22 1.45 -3.94
N ASP A 57 -2.04 1.11 -4.95
CA ASP A 57 -1.79 1.56 -6.30
C ASP A 57 -2.32 2.99 -6.45
N ILE A 58 -1.75 3.75 -7.36
CA ILE A 58 -2.20 5.12 -7.66
C ILE A 58 -3.28 5.09 -8.74
N GLU A 59 -3.04 4.33 -9.81
CA GLU A 59 -3.97 4.31 -10.95
C GLU A 59 -5.13 3.36 -10.71
N MET A 60 -6.27 3.94 -10.36
CA MET A 60 -7.50 3.19 -10.13
C MET A 60 -8.70 3.97 -10.66
N PRO A 61 -9.79 3.28 -11.06
CA PRO A 61 -11.00 3.97 -11.51
C PRO A 61 -11.61 4.82 -10.39
N GLN A 62 -12.23 5.91 -10.77
CA GLN A 62 -12.99 6.82 -9.91
C GLN A 62 -12.14 7.61 -8.92
N MET A 63 -11.42 6.95 -8.02
CA MET A 63 -10.59 7.63 -7.03
C MET A 63 -9.19 7.03 -7.06
N SER A 64 -8.19 7.86 -7.36
CA SER A 64 -6.80 7.40 -7.39
C SER A 64 -6.27 7.12 -5.99
N GLY A 65 -5.23 6.29 -5.91
CA GLY A 65 -4.55 6.04 -4.64
C GLY A 65 -3.97 7.31 -4.02
N MET A 66 -3.54 8.26 -4.85
CA MET A 66 -3.04 9.55 -4.34
C MET A 66 -4.14 10.32 -3.62
N GLU A 67 -5.36 10.32 -4.17
CA GLU A 67 -6.49 11.00 -3.52
C GLU A 67 -6.88 10.29 -2.22
N VAL A 68 -6.85 8.95 -2.22
CA VAL A 68 -7.08 8.18 -0.99
C VAL A 68 -6.06 8.57 0.06
N ALA A 69 -4.79 8.64 -0.31
CA ALA A 69 -3.71 9.00 0.61
C ALA A 69 -3.91 10.40 1.20
N ARG A 70 -4.33 11.36 0.37
CA ARG A 70 -4.60 12.72 0.87
C ARG A 70 -5.70 12.73 1.91
N ARG A 71 -6.76 11.97 1.67
CA ARG A 71 -7.88 11.88 2.62
C ARG A 71 -7.48 11.17 3.91
N VAL A 72 -6.70 10.11 3.80
CA VAL A 72 -6.19 9.41 4.98
C VAL A 72 -5.32 10.34 5.82
N ARG A 73 -4.44 11.12 5.18
CA ARG A 73 -3.54 12.03 5.90
C ARG A 73 -4.26 13.13 6.65
N ARG A 74 -5.48 13.47 6.28
CA ARG A 74 -6.27 14.45 7.05
C ARG A 74 -6.61 13.95 8.44
N GLU A 75 -6.68 12.63 8.62
CA GLU A 75 -7.11 12.01 9.86
C GLU A 75 -5.98 11.26 10.57
N ASP A 76 -5.00 10.76 9.82
CA ASP A 76 -3.92 9.96 10.36
C ASP A 76 -2.60 10.33 9.68
N GLN A 77 -1.72 10.99 10.44
CA GLN A 77 -0.43 11.44 9.94
C GLN A 77 0.68 10.42 10.19
N ASP A 78 0.40 9.35 10.91
CA ASP A 78 1.40 8.38 11.33
C ASP A 78 1.42 7.10 10.52
N VAL A 79 0.33 6.75 9.83
CA VAL A 79 0.28 5.51 9.06
C VAL A 79 1.33 5.53 7.97
N ALA A 80 2.04 4.39 7.79
CA ALA A 80 3.01 4.26 6.72
C ALA A 80 2.27 4.05 5.40
N ILE A 81 2.55 4.89 4.41
CA ILE A 81 1.97 4.76 3.08
C ILE A 81 3.06 4.33 2.11
N VAL A 82 2.85 3.21 1.43
CA VAL A 82 3.74 2.70 0.40
C VAL A 82 2.92 2.55 -0.88
N PHE A 83 3.35 3.22 -1.94
CA PHE A 83 2.71 3.08 -3.25
C PHE A 83 3.35 1.96 -4.05
N ILE A 84 2.53 1.12 -4.66
CA ILE A 84 2.98 0.07 -5.58
C ILE A 84 2.23 0.30 -6.89
N THR A 85 2.89 0.84 -7.90
CA THR A 85 2.18 1.35 -9.07
C THR A 85 3.06 1.40 -10.32
N ASN A 86 2.41 1.47 -11.49
CA ASN A 86 3.07 1.76 -12.76
C ASN A 86 3.38 3.25 -12.93
N MET A 87 2.82 4.08 -12.07
CA MET A 87 2.85 5.54 -12.23
C MET A 87 4.09 6.16 -11.59
N ALA A 88 5.26 5.82 -12.13
CA ALA A 88 6.54 6.30 -11.60
C ALA A 88 6.64 7.82 -11.56
N ASN A 89 5.94 8.51 -12.46
CA ASN A 89 5.95 9.98 -12.51
C ASN A 89 5.25 10.62 -11.31
N TYR A 90 4.55 9.84 -10.49
CA TYR A 90 3.90 10.35 -9.29
C TYR A 90 4.81 10.29 -8.05
N ALA A 91 6.04 9.81 -8.19
CA ALA A 91 6.93 9.68 -7.04
C ALA A 91 7.15 11.00 -6.30
N LEU A 92 7.26 12.11 -7.02
CA LEU A 92 7.41 13.43 -6.40
C LEU A 92 6.17 13.84 -5.61
N GLN A 93 4.99 13.46 -6.08
CA GLN A 93 3.74 13.77 -5.38
C GLN A 93 3.58 12.97 -4.10
N GLY A 94 4.32 11.87 -3.97
CA GLY A 94 4.35 11.10 -2.73
C GLY A 94 4.80 11.94 -1.55
N TYR A 95 5.61 12.97 -1.77
CA TYR A 95 6.04 13.87 -0.69
C TYR A 95 4.88 14.62 -0.07
N GLU A 96 3.85 14.94 -0.85
CA GLU A 96 2.67 15.66 -0.33
C GLU A 96 1.95 14.87 0.76
N VAL A 97 1.97 13.55 0.66
CA VAL A 97 1.29 12.66 1.60
C VAL A 97 2.28 11.94 2.51
N GLU A 98 3.54 12.37 2.47
CA GLU A 98 4.60 11.77 3.27
C GLU A 98 4.65 10.26 3.10
N ALA A 99 4.63 9.79 1.85
CA ALA A 99 4.75 8.38 1.57
C ALA A 99 6.11 7.87 2.05
N MET A 100 6.10 6.72 2.71
CA MET A 100 7.32 6.11 3.21
C MET A 100 8.16 5.56 2.07
N ASP A 101 7.51 4.99 1.05
CA ASP A 101 8.22 4.40 -0.06
C ASP A 101 7.36 4.33 -1.31
N PHE A 102 7.99 3.99 -2.42
CA PHE A 102 7.36 3.95 -3.73
C PHE A 102 7.96 2.79 -4.51
N ILE A 103 7.16 1.80 -4.84
CA ILE A 103 7.59 0.62 -5.60
C ILE A 103 6.98 0.67 -6.99
N VAL A 104 7.82 0.64 -8.02
CA VAL A 104 7.36 0.73 -9.41
C VAL A 104 7.14 -0.67 -9.97
N LYS A 105 5.99 -0.89 -10.57
CA LYS A 105 5.70 -2.15 -11.28
C LYS A 105 6.40 -2.17 -12.64
N PRO A 106 6.86 -3.32 -13.13
CA PRO A 106 6.94 -4.59 -12.42
C PRO A 106 8.10 -4.60 -11.43
N TYR A 107 7.96 -5.37 -10.36
CA TYR A 107 8.99 -5.49 -9.33
C TYR A 107 9.23 -6.95 -9.00
N THR A 108 10.41 -7.22 -8.43
CA THR A 108 10.75 -8.57 -7.96
C THR A 108 10.49 -8.67 -6.46
N TYR A 109 10.45 -9.89 -5.95
CA TYR A 109 10.33 -10.08 -4.50
C TYR A 109 11.51 -9.42 -3.76
N GLU A 110 12.71 -9.46 -4.34
CA GLU A 110 13.90 -8.87 -3.72
C GLU A 110 13.73 -7.36 -3.53
N VAL A 111 13.15 -6.67 -4.54
CA VAL A 111 12.83 -5.25 -4.41
C VAL A 111 11.77 -5.04 -3.34
N PHE A 112 10.72 -5.85 -3.35
CA PHE A 112 9.66 -5.79 -2.35
C PHE A 112 10.22 -5.96 -0.95
N GLN A 113 11.04 -6.99 -0.74
CA GLN A 113 11.67 -7.27 0.54
C GLN A 113 12.51 -6.09 1.03
N PHE A 114 13.33 -5.55 0.14
CA PHE A 114 14.18 -4.41 0.47
C PHE A 114 13.36 -3.23 0.99
N ARG A 115 12.22 -2.96 0.34
CA ARG A 115 11.34 -1.85 0.74
C ARG A 115 10.63 -2.15 2.06
N MET A 116 10.16 -3.37 2.23
CA MET A 116 9.47 -3.76 3.47
C MET A 116 10.41 -3.74 4.68
N ASP A 117 11.68 -4.04 4.47
CA ASP A 117 12.67 -3.98 5.57
C ASP A 117 12.81 -2.57 6.14
N ARG A 118 12.37 -1.56 5.42
CA ARG A 118 12.44 -0.16 5.84
C ARG A 118 11.21 0.32 6.61
N VAL A 119 10.18 -0.48 6.63
CA VAL A 119 8.92 -0.14 7.30
C VAL A 119 8.99 -0.31 8.80
#